data_e1887c4376c9a99ec7b82b67cf6c0c41
#
_entry.id   e1887c4376c9a99ec7b82b67cf6c0c41
#
_cell.length_a   1.000
_cell.length_b   1.000
_cell.length_c   1.000
_cell.angle_alpha   90.00
_cell.angle_beta   90.00
_cell.angle_gamma   90.00
#
_symmetry.space_group_name_H-M   'P 1'
#
loop_
_entity.id
_entity.type
_entity.pdbx_description
1 polymer ?
#
loop_
_entity_poly.entity_id
_entity_poly.type
_entity_poly.pdbx_seq_one_letter_code
_entity_poly.pdbx_strand_id
1 'polypeptide(L)'
;MLALLVIFSYLIGSIPTGYIIVKKKFNKDIREFGSGNIGATNVGRIAGKKLSKITAICDMLKAIIPVLVTYLFLYLGLLKSNKSISLALVAISAILGHNYTLFLKFKGGKGVATSAAAFMFIVPKAFIVTAIVFFGLKLFTKVVSIRSLIAGVTLFFTTLLFGYDKYLVYATLFACLLVFWRHRANIKRLINGTEK
;
A
#
# COMPACT_ATOMS: atom_id res chain seq x y z
N MET A 1 7.46 -18.62 -14.53
CA MET A 1 7.63 -17.16 -14.65
C MET A 1 6.73 -16.39 -13.66
N LEU A 2 5.40 -16.59 -13.65
CA LEU A 2 4.50 -15.85 -12.73
C LEU A 2 4.89 -16.00 -11.24
N ALA A 3 5.19 -17.22 -10.78
CA ALA A 3 5.64 -17.45 -9.40
C ALA A 3 6.90 -16.63 -9.03
N LEU A 4 7.85 -16.51 -9.96
CA LEU A 4 9.04 -15.69 -9.75
C LEU A 4 8.71 -14.19 -9.60
N LEU A 5 7.78 -13.67 -10.42
CA LEU A 5 7.31 -12.30 -10.33
C LEU A 5 6.58 -12.03 -9.00
N VAL A 6 5.79 -12.98 -8.53
CA VAL A 6 5.09 -12.91 -7.23
C VAL A 6 6.10 -12.87 -6.07
N ILE A 7 7.10 -13.77 -6.08
CA ILE A 7 8.17 -13.79 -5.07
C ILE A 7 8.98 -12.49 -5.11
N PHE A 8 9.41 -12.06 -6.29
CA PHE A 8 10.11 -10.80 -6.49
C PHE A 8 9.31 -9.61 -5.93
N SER A 9 8.01 -9.56 -6.25
CA SER A 9 7.11 -8.51 -5.78
C SER A 9 7.00 -8.49 -4.25
N TYR A 10 6.90 -9.66 -3.60
CA TYR A 10 6.91 -9.76 -2.15
C TYR A 10 8.22 -9.26 -1.53
N LEU A 11 9.35 -9.65 -2.10
CA LEU A 11 10.67 -9.27 -1.59
C LEU A 11 10.91 -7.76 -1.73
N ILE A 12 10.60 -7.17 -2.88
CA ILE A 12 10.65 -5.71 -3.08
C ILE A 12 9.68 -4.99 -2.14
N GLY A 13 8.44 -5.48 -2.04
CA GLY A 13 7.45 -4.97 -1.10
C GLY A 13 7.92 -4.99 0.35
N SER A 14 8.68 -6.02 0.72
CA SER A 14 9.20 -6.21 2.08
C SER A 14 10.28 -5.22 2.51
N ILE A 15 10.92 -4.47 1.61
CA ILE A 15 11.96 -3.50 2.00
C ILE A 15 11.38 -2.46 2.98
N PRO A 16 11.79 -2.40 4.25
CA PRO A 16 11.16 -1.54 5.26
C PRO A 16 11.74 -0.12 5.24
N THR A 17 11.39 0.68 4.22
CA THR A 17 12.03 1.96 3.91
C THR A 17 12.02 2.94 5.09
N GLY A 18 10.87 3.13 5.74
CA GLY A 18 10.78 4.06 6.87
C GLY A 18 11.61 3.61 8.08
N TYR A 19 11.68 2.30 8.33
CA TYR A 19 12.58 1.76 9.35
C TYR A 19 14.05 2.04 9.01
N ILE A 20 14.47 1.75 7.78
CA ILE A 20 15.85 1.96 7.31
C ILE A 20 16.24 3.45 7.43
N ILE A 21 15.37 4.36 6.98
CA ILE A 21 15.61 5.80 7.03
C ILE A 21 15.81 6.28 8.46
N VAL A 22 14.91 5.91 9.38
CA VAL A 22 14.98 6.35 10.78
C VAL A 22 16.16 5.71 11.49
N LYS A 23 16.41 4.41 11.26
CA LYS A 23 17.58 3.71 11.86
C LYS A 23 18.91 4.30 11.40
N LYS A 24 19.06 4.56 10.08
CA LYS A 24 20.31 5.14 9.54
C LYS A 24 20.55 6.58 10.00
N LYS A 25 19.48 7.41 10.07
CA LYS A 25 19.64 8.84 10.35
C LYS A 25 19.67 9.19 11.84
N PHE A 26 18.95 8.43 12.67
CA PHE A 26 18.75 8.77 14.09
C PHE A 26 19.20 7.64 15.04
N ASN A 27 19.69 6.52 14.50
CA ASN A 27 20.02 5.29 15.23
C ASN A 27 18.89 4.77 16.14
N LYS A 28 17.62 5.03 15.78
CA LYS A 28 16.42 4.68 16.54
C LYS A 28 15.58 3.62 15.82
N ASP A 29 14.85 2.81 16.57
CA ASP A 29 13.82 1.94 16.01
C ASP A 29 12.49 2.70 15.94
N ILE A 30 12.01 2.97 14.71
CA ILE A 30 10.76 3.70 14.50
C ILE A 30 9.55 3.05 15.17
N ARG A 31 9.61 1.73 15.43
CA ARG A 31 8.50 0.97 16.03
C ARG A 31 8.29 1.30 17.51
N GLU A 32 9.28 1.90 18.17
CA GLU A 32 9.23 2.34 19.57
C GLU A 32 8.66 3.76 19.71
N PHE A 33 8.39 4.46 18.60
CA PHE A 33 7.98 5.87 18.63
C PHE A 33 6.66 6.12 17.89
N GLY A 34 5.93 7.12 18.36
CA GLY A 34 4.69 7.60 17.75
C GLY A 34 3.62 6.52 17.68
N SER A 35 3.20 6.13 16.46
CA SER A 35 2.21 5.06 16.27
C SER A 35 2.82 3.65 16.22
N GLY A 36 4.12 3.51 16.34
CA GLY A 36 4.83 2.24 16.17
C GLY A 36 4.86 1.70 14.73
N ASN A 37 4.30 2.45 13.75
CA ASN A 37 4.23 2.01 12.37
C ASN A 37 5.46 2.47 11.58
N ILE A 38 5.93 1.63 10.62
CA ILE A 38 7.09 1.95 9.78
C ILE A 38 6.77 2.86 8.58
N GLY A 39 5.50 3.22 8.35
CA GLY A 39 5.06 4.00 7.18
C GLY A 39 5.32 5.50 7.29
N ALA A 40 5.17 6.19 6.17
CA ALA A 40 5.48 7.61 5.97
C ALA A 40 4.86 8.55 7.02
N THR A 41 3.62 8.32 7.47
CA THR A 41 2.95 9.15 8.47
C THR A 41 3.70 9.15 9.81
N ASN A 42 4.18 8.00 10.26
CA ASN A 42 4.95 7.90 11.50
C ASN A 42 6.37 8.46 11.33
N VAL A 43 6.99 8.22 10.17
CA VAL A 43 8.28 8.86 9.83
C VAL A 43 8.14 10.39 9.88
N GLY A 44 7.02 10.93 9.39
CA GLY A 44 6.76 12.37 9.43
C GLY A 44 6.67 12.96 10.84
N ARG A 45 6.13 12.21 11.79
CA ARG A 45 6.04 12.61 13.21
C ARG A 45 7.41 12.67 13.90
N ILE A 46 8.32 11.79 13.50
CA ILE A 46 9.61 11.58 14.17
C ILE A 46 10.74 12.31 13.44
N ALA A 47 10.74 12.27 12.12
CA ALA A 47 11.86 12.67 11.27
C ALA A 47 11.53 13.81 10.30
N GLY A 48 10.30 14.36 10.39
CA GLY A 48 9.86 15.51 9.62
C GLY A 48 9.34 15.21 8.22
N LYS A 49 8.75 16.24 7.59
CA LYS A 49 8.03 16.14 6.32
C LYS A 49 8.87 15.63 5.15
N LYS A 50 10.15 16.00 5.07
CA LYS A 50 11.05 15.59 3.96
C LYS A 50 11.23 14.07 3.93
N LEU A 51 11.57 13.46 5.06
CA LEU A 51 11.77 12.02 5.17
C LEU A 51 10.46 11.24 5.06
N SER A 52 9.34 11.80 5.52
CA SER A 52 8.01 11.27 5.26
C SER A 52 7.71 11.13 3.78
N LYS A 53 7.96 12.19 2.97
CA LYS A 53 7.76 12.16 1.52
C LYS A 53 8.65 11.12 0.85
N ILE A 54 9.93 11.04 1.21
CA ILE A 54 10.86 10.04 0.67
C ILE A 54 10.35 8.62 0.99
N THR A 55 9.93 8.38 2.24
CA THR A 55 9.35 7.08 2.65
C THR A 55 8.12 6.75 1.81
N ALA A 56 7.20 7.71 1.62
CA ALA A 56 5.99 7.49 0.82
C ALA A 56 6.33 7.12 -0.62
N ILE A 57 7.25 7.86 -1.27
CA ILE A 57 7.69 7.60 -2.65
C ILE A 57 8.30 6.19 -2.75
N CYS A 58 9.21 5.84 -1.84
CA CYS A 58 9.80 4.50 -1.83
C CYS A 58 8.76 3.41 -1.58
N ASP A 59 7.78 3.64 -0.70
CA ASP A 59 6.68 2.69 -0.44
C ASP A 59 5.73 2.55 -1.65
N MET A 60 5.62 3.57 -2.51
CA MET A 60 4.93 3.49 -3.79
C MET A 60 5.74 2.70 -4.82
N LEU A 61 7.03 3.02 -4.97
CA LEU A 61 7.91 2.37 -5.94
C LEU A 61 8.00 0.85 -5.75
N LYS A 62 7.89 0.34 -4.53
CA LYS A 62 7.84 -1.11 -4.24
C LYS A 62 6.73 -1.85 -4.96
N ALA A 63 5.62 -1.19 -5.26
CA ALA A 63 4.51 -1.78 -5.99
C ALA A 63 4.55 -1.41 -7.47
N ILE A 64 4.95 -0.18 -7.79
CA ILE A 64 5.06 0.28 -9.18
C ILE A 64 6.04 -0.61 -9.97
N ILE A 65 7.24 -0.84 -9.42
CA ILE A 65 8.28 -1.60 -10.13
C ILE A 65 7.80 -3.02 -10.50
N PRO A 66 7.32 -3.87 -9.57
CA PRO A 66 6.84 -5.21 -9.93
C PRO A 66 5.65 -5.19 -10.89
N VAL A 67 4.72 -4.24 -10.77
CA VAL A 67 3.58 -4.11 -11.68
C VAL A 67 4.05 -3.78 -13.09
N LEU A 68 4.95 -2.80 -13.26
CA LEU A 68 5.48 -2.42 -14.57
C LEU A 68 6.33 -3.55 -15.19
N VAL A 69 7.13 -4.25 -14.39
CA VAL A 69 7.87 -5.45 -14.86
C VAL A 69 6.90 -6.52 -15.34
N THR A 70 5.77 -6.72 -14.65
CA THR A 70 4.74 -7.68 -15.08
C THR A 70 4.11 -7.26 -16.41
N TYR A 71 3.79 -5.97 -16.59
CA TYR A 71 3.30 -5.47 -17.88
C TYR A 71 4.31 -5.68 -19.01
N LEU A 72 5.59 -5.40 -18.75
CA LEU A 72 6.66 -5.61 -19.72
C LEU A 72 6.76 -7.09 -20.13
N PHE A 73 6.71 -8.02 -19.18
CA PHE A 73 6.82 -9.46 -19.43
C PHE A 73 5.60 -9.99 -20.19
N LEU A 74 4.40 -9.45 -19.93
CA LEU A 74 3.21 -9.74 -20.70
C LEU A 74 3.32 -9.21 -22.14
N TYR A 75 3.82 -7.99 -22.31
CA TYR A 75 4.01 -7.35 -23.61
C TYR A 75 5.04 -8.10 -24.48
N LEU A 76 6.16 -8.53 -23.90
CA LEU A 76 7.20 -9.29 -24.59
C LEU A 76 6.84 -10.77 -24.82
N GLY A 77 5.66 -11.22 -24.39
CA GLY A 77 5.26 -12.64 -24.50
C GLY A 77 6.03 -13.60 -23.60
N LEU A 78 6.85 -13.07 -22.67
CA LEU A 78 7.62 -13.86 -21.71
C LEU A 78 6.75 -14.44 -20.59
N LEU A 79 5.60 -13.85 -20.35
CA LEU A 79 4.59 -14.31 -19.39
C LEU A 79 3.31 -14.72 -20.12
N LYS A 80 3.14 -16.03 -20.32
CA LYS A 80 1.94 -16.63 -20.94
C LYS A 80 0.91 -16.97 -19.86
N SER A 81 0.23 -15.95 -19.33
CA SER A 81 -0.82 -16.12 -18.31
C SER A 81 -1.88 -15.04 -18.44
N ASN A 82 -3.03 -15.25 -17.81
CA ASN A 82 -4.08 -14.22 -17.78
C ASN A 82 -3.56 -12.92 -17.18
N LYS A 83 -3.73 -11.81 -17.89
CA LYS A 83 -3.24 -10.49 -17.52
C LYS A 83 -3.77 -10.04 -16.16
N SER A 84 -5.09 -10.16 -15.95
CA SER A 84 -5.74 -9.71 -14.70
C SER A 84 -5.29 -10.52 -13.50
N ILE A 85 -5.15 -11.85 -13.65
CA ILE A 85 -4.63 -12.73 -12.60
C ILE A 85 -3.19 -12.34 -12.24
N SER A 86 -2.32 -12.16 -13.26
CA SER A 86 -0.92 -11.83 -13.03
C SER A 86 -0.74 -10.52 -12.29
N LEU A 87 -1.44 -9.48 -12.73
CA LEU A 87 -1.39 -8.16 -12.11
C LEU A 87 -1.99 -8.17 -10.69
N ALA A 88 -3.10 -8.89 -10.47
CA ALA A 88 -3.71 -9.05 -9.16
C ALA A 88 -2.74 -9.72 -8.16
N LEU A 89 -2.13 -10.84 -8.55
CA LEU A 89 -1.21 -11.58 -7.68
C LEU A 89 0.05 -10.76 -7.35
N VAL A 90 0.63 -10.09 -8.34
CA VAL A 90 1.82 -9.23 -8.14
C VAL A 90 1.50 -8.05 -7.24
N ALA A 91 0.36 -7.36 -7.45
CA ALA A 91 -0.07 -6.26 -6.61
C ALA A 91 -0.27 -6.69 -5.14
N ILE A 92 -1.05 -7.76 -4.93
CA ILE A 92 -1.29 -8.30 -3.59
C ILE A 92 0.01 -8.74 -2.92
N SER A 93 0.93 -9.36 -3.68
CA SER A 93 2.23 -9.79 -3.16
C SER A 93 3.08 -8.61 -2.68
N ALA A 94 3.16 -7.50 -3.44
CA ALA A 94 3.84 -6.27 -3.01
C ALA A 94 3.22 -5.68 -1.72
N ILE A 95 1.88 -5.65 -1.65
CA ILE A 95 1.14 -5.14 -0.50
C ILE A 95 1.39 -6.02 0.74
N LEU A 96 1.35 -7.34 0.58
CA LEU A 96 1.66 -8.29 1.65
C LEU A 96 3.11 -8.15 2.11
N GLY A 97 4.07 -7.98 1.19
CA GLY A 97 5.45 -7.71 1.52
C GLY A 97 5.61 -6.47 2.40
N HIS A 98 4.93 -5.36 2.05
CA HIS A 98 4.96 -4.15 2.87
C HIS A 98 4.30 -4.36 4.25
N ASN A 99 3.18 -5.08 4.33
CA ASN A 99 2.42 -5.27 5.56
C ASN A 99 3.02 -6.31 6.49
N TYR A 100 3.66 -7.32 5.91
CA TYR A 100 4.29 -8.45 6.60
C TYR A 100 5.72 -8.63 6.09
N THR A 101 6.54 -7.60 6.30
CA THR A 101 7.91 -7.59 5.81
C THR A 101 8.78 -8.68 6.44
N LEU A 102 9.42 -9.48 5.59
CA LEU A 102 10.36 -10.52 6.01
C LEU A 102 11.48 -9.95 6.90
N PHE A 103 12.00 -8.78 6.55
CA PHE A 103 13.16 -8.17 7.21
C PHE A 103 12.89 -7.66 8.63
N LEU A 104 11.62 -7.56 9.05
CA LEU A 104 11.22 -7.13 10.40
C LEU A 104 10.34 -8.18 11.10
N LYS A 105 10.61 -9.46 10.87
CA LYS A 105 9.88 -10.58 11.49
C LYS A 105 8.36 -10.44 11.25
N PHE A 106 7.95 -10.13 10.01
CA PHE A 106 6.58 -9.94 9.55
C PHE A 106 5.80 -8.78 10.23
N LYS A 107 6.51 -7.85 10.88
CA LYS A 107 5.93 -6.65 11.50
C LYS A 107 6.15 -5.43 10.61
N GLY A 108 5.29 -5.25 9.61
CA GLY A 108 5.39 -4.20 8.59
C GLY A 108 4.40 -3.04 8.77
N GLY A 109 4.18 -2.31 7.65
CA GLY A 109 3.28 -1.16 7.57
C GLY A 109 1.81 -1.50 7.42
N LYS A 110 1.03 -0.56 6.85
CA LYS A 110 -0.42 -0.71 6.62
C LYS A 110 -0.78 -0.83 5.14
N GLY A 111 0.16 -0.62 4.24
CA GLY A 111 0.00 -0.84 2.82
C GLY A 111 -0.76 0.23 2.03
N VAL A 112 -1.14 1.36 2.64
CA VAL A 112 -1.97 2.37 1.95
C VAL A 112 -1.28 2.95 0.72
N ALA A 113 -0.05 3.46 0.86
CA ALA A 113 0.72 4.01 -0.26
C ALA A 113 1.08 2.93 -1.29
N THR A 114 1.44 1.74 -0.82
CA THR A 114 1.77 0.59 -1.67
C THR A 114 0.54 0.10 -2.44
N SER A 115 -0.65 0.02 -1.82
CA SER A 115 -1.91 -0.33 -2.49
C SER A 115 -2.29 0.74 -3.53
N ALA A 116 -2.25 2.02 -3.16
CA ALA A 116 -2.54 3.11 -4.08
C ALA A 116 -1.65 3.03 -5.32
N ALA A 117 -0.36 2.81 -5.15
CA ALA A 117 0.61 2.72 -6.23
C ALA A 117 0.43 1.47 -7.10
N ALA A 118 0.13 0.31 -6.51
CA ALA A 118 -0.16 -0.90 -7.26
C ALA A 118 -1.38 -0.72 -8.16
N PHE A 119 -2.48 -0.22 -7.62
CA PHE A 119 -3.74 -0.10 -8.35
C PHE A 119 -3.81 1.12 -9.28
N MET A 120 -2.91 2.11 -9.15
CA MET A 120 -2.83 3.26 -10.05
C MET A 120 -2.68 2.85 -11.53
N PHE A 121 -1.88 1.83 -11.81
CA PHE A 121 -1.65 1.34 -13.18
C PHE A 121 -2.59 0.20 -13.57
N ILE A 122 -3.16 -0.52 -12.61
CA ILE A 122 -3.98 -1.71 -12.86
C ILE A 122 -5.45 -1.33 -13.09
N VAL A 123 -5.98 -0.40 -12.27
CA VAL A 123 -7.37 0.08 -12.33
C VAL A 123 -7.43 1.62 -12.32
N PRO A 124 -6.85 2.29 -13.34
CA PRO A 124 -6.59 3.72 -13.31
C PRO A 124 -7.84 4.58 -13.09
N LYS A 125 -8.98 4.24 -13.68
CA LYS A 125 -10.24 4.99 -13.48
C LYS A 125 -10.68 4.93 -12.01
N ALA A 126 -10.69 3.75 -11.43
CA ALA A 126 -11.03 3.55 -10.02
C ALA A 126 -10.03 4.23 -9.07
N PHE A 127 -8.74 4.19 -9.42
CA PHE A 127 -7.69 4.89 -8.67
C PHE A 127 -7.89 6.41 -8.67
N ILE A 128 -8.22 7.02 -9.82
CA ILE A 128 -8.44 8.47 -9.92
C ILE A 128 -9.57 8.90 -8.97
N VAL A 129 -10.72 8.21 -8.99
CA VAL A 129 -11.83 8.51 -8.08
C VAL A 129 -11.38 8.35 -6.62
N THR A 130 -10.66 7.28 -6.31
CA THR A 130 -10.12 7.02 -4.97
C THR A 130 -9.17 8.13 -4.51
N ALA A 131 -8.30 8.61 -5.40
CA ALA A 131 -7.38 9.69 -5.11
C ALA A 131 -8.12 11.01 -4.85
N ILE A 132 -9.13 11.34 -5.67
CA ILE A 132 -9.99 12.52 -5.46
C ILE A 132 -10.66 12.45 -4.09
N VAL A 133 -11.25 11.31 -3.73
CA VAL A 133 -11.88 11.11 -2.41
C VAL A 133 -10.84 11.23 -1.28
N PHE A 134 -9.69 10.56 -1.39
CA PHE A 134 -8.65 10.60 -0.36
C PHE A 134 -8.12 12.02 -0.09
N PHE A 135 -7.86 12.77 -1.15
CA PHE A 135 -7.37 14.14 -1.02
C PHE A 135 -8.47 15.13 -0.69
N GLY A 136 -9.69 14.96 -1.23
CA GLY A 136 -10.85 15.79 -0.91
C GLY A 136 -11.25 15.68 0.57
N LEU A 137 -11.20 14.50 1.14
CA LEU A 137 -11.44 14.29 2.57
C LEU A 137 -10.45 15.04 3.48
N LYS A 138 -9.30 15.48 2.96
CA LYS A 138 -8.36 16.32 3.72
C LYS A 138 -8.98 17.68 4.10
N LEU A 139 -9.98 18.14 3.38
CA LEU A 139 -10.72 19.37 3.69
C LEU A 139 -11.58 19.22 4.97
N PHE A 140 -12.02 18.00 5.25
CA PHE A 140 -12.94 17.68 6.34
C PHE A 140 -12.24 17.03 7.54
N THR A 141 -11.15 16.29 7.33
CA THR A 141 -10.43 15.61 8.42
C THR A 141 -8.92 15.57 8.20
N LYS A 142 -8.17 15.86 9.26
CA LYS A 142 -6.71 15.70 9.28
C LYS A 142 -6.29 14.26 9.59
N VAL A 143 -7.22 13.42 10.06
CA VAL A 143 -6.95 12.04 10.48
C VAL A 143 -6.73 11.15 9.26
N VAL A 144 -5.48 10.74 9.04
CA VAL A 144 -5.07 9.96 7.84
C VAL A 144 -5.73 8.59 7.82
N SER A 145 -5.96 7.96 8.99
CA SER A 145 -6.57 6.62 9.06
C SER A 145 -8.00 6.61 8.54
N ILE A 146 -8.83 7.62 8.83
CA ILE A 146 -10.19 7.75 8.29
C ILE A 146 -10.13 7.80 6.75
N ARG A 147 -9.31 8.69 6.21
CA ARG A 147 -9.15 8.84 4.76
C ARG A 147 -8.68 7.55 4.11
N SER A 148 -7.79 6.80 4.75
CA SER A 148 -7.27 5.53 4.23
C SER A 148 -8.34 4.43 4.21
N LEU A 149 -9.20 4.35 5.23
CA LEU A 149 -10.29 3.38 5.30
C LEU A 149 -11.33 3.68 4.22
N ILE A 150 -11.75 4.95 4.09
CA ILE A 150 -12.69 5.36 3.05
C ILE A 150 -12.10 5.12 1.65
N ALA A 151 -10.83 5.44 1.43
CA ALA A 151 -10.16 5.18 0.15
C ALA A 151 -10.12 3.68 -0.21
N GLY A 152 -9.91 2.80 0.77
CA GLY A 152 -9.98 1.35 0.55
C GLY A 152 -11.36 0.90 0.05
N VAL A 153 -12.42 1.39 0.69
CA VAL A 153 -13.81 1.12 0.29
C VAL A 153 -14.11 1.71 -1.09
N THR A 154 -13.72 2.96 -1.33
CA THR A 154 -13.92 3.64 -2.61
C THR A 154 -13.24 2.87 -3.75
N LEU A 155 -11.99 2.42 -3.56
CA LEU A 155 -11.25 1.67 -4.57
C LEU A 155 -11.98 0.39 -4.96
N PHE A 156 -12.43 -0.38 -3.98
CA PHE A 156 -13.18 -1.62 -4.23
C PHE A 156 -14.48 -1.35 -5.00
N PHE A 157 -15.34 -0.47 -4.50
CA PHE A 157 -16.61 -0.20 -5.14
C PHE A 157 -16.48 0.42 -6.54
N THR A 158 -15.53 1.32 -6.74
CA THR A 158 -15.29 1.91 -8.07
C THR A 158 -14.70 0.90 -9.05
N THR A 159 -13.86 -0.04 -8.58
CA THR A 159 -13.38 -1.14 -9.42
C THR A 159 -14.54 -2.03 -9.89
N LEU A 160 -15.46 -2.35 -8.99
CA LEU A 160 -16.68 -3.10 -9.33
C LEU A 160 -17.59 -2.32 -10.30
N LEU A 161 -17.90 -1.07 -9.99
CA LEU A 161 -18.81 -0.23 -10.78
C LEU A 161 -18.29 0.07 -12.19
N PHE A 162 -16.97 0.19 -12.38
CA PHE A 162 -16.39 0.40 -13.71
C PHE A 162 -16.22 -0.90 -14.52
N GLY A 163 -16.73 -2.03 -14.04
CA GLY A 163 -16.73 -3.30 -14.76
C GLY A 163 -15.35 -3.89 -15.01
N TYR A 164 -14.40 -3.67 -14.11
CA TYR A 164 -13.10 -4.32 -14.22
C TYR A 164 -13.22 -5.84 -14.04
N ASP A 165 -12.26 -6.57 -14.58
CA ASP A 165 -12.20 -8.03 -14.47
C ASP A 165 -12.33 -8.51 -13.02
N LYS A 166 -13.04 -9.64 -12.83
CA LYS A 166 -13.34 -10.21 -11.49
C LYS A 166 -12.10 -10.41 -10.61
N TYR A 167 -10.96 -10.77 -11.19
CA TYR A 167 -9.73 -10.98 -10.43
C TYR A 167 -9.16 -9.66 -9.88
N LEU A 168 -9.35 -8.55 -10.60
CA LEU A 168 -9.00 -7.21 -10.13
C LEU A 168 -9.97 -6.72 -9.05
N VAL A 169 -11.26 -7.04 -9.18
CA VAL A 169 -12.27 -6.76 -8.14
C VAL A 169 -11.93 -7.54 -6.86
N TYR A 170 -11.59 -8.81 -6.96
CA TYR A 170 -11.16 -9.60 -5.80
C TYR A 170 -9.87 -9.06 -5.17
N ALA A 171 -8.91 -8.62 -5.97
CA ALA A 171 -7.68 -8.03 -5.48
C ALA A 171 -7.92 -6.71 -4.73
N THR A 172 -8.80 -5.83 -5.23
CA THR A 172 -9.14 -4.58 -4.54
C THR A 172 -9.98 -4.82 -3.28
N LEU A 173 -10.87 -5.81 -3.28
CA LEU A 173 -11.58 -6.26 -2.08
C LEU A 173 -10.61 -6.77 -1.01
N PHE A 174 -9.69 -7.66 -1.40
CA PHE A 174 -8.67 -8.17 -0.48
C PHE A 174 -7.81 -7.06 0.11
N ALA A 175 -7.36 -6.11 -0.73
CA ALA A 175 -6.59 -4.96 -0.29
C ALA A 175 -7.41 -4.06 0.68
N CYS A 176 -8.69 -3.85 0.42
CA CYS A 176 -9.60 -3.12 1.30
C CYS A 176 -9.69 -3.81 2.68
N LEU A 177 -10.00 -5.11 2.71
CA LEU A 177 -10.08 -5.88 3.97
C LEU A 177 -8.76 -5.86 4.74
N LEU A 178 -7.64 -5.96 4.02
CA LEU A 178 -6.32 -5.90 4.62
C LEU A 178 -6.00 -4.50 5.20
N VAL A 179 -6.43 -3.44 4.54
CA VAL A 179 -6.32 -2.07 5.09
C VAL A 179 -7.12 -1.96 6.39
N PHE A 180 -8.35 -2.46 6.46
CA PHE A 180 -9.15 -2.48 7.69
C PHE A 180 -8.44 -3.27 8.80
N TRP A 181 -7.97 -4.46 8.50
CA TRP A 181 -7.23 -5.30 9.45
C TRP A 181 -5.97 -4.60 9.99
N ARG A 182 -5.19 -3.98 9.10
CA ARG A 182 -3.97 -3.26 9.49
C ARG A 182 -4.25 -1.94 10.23
N HIS A 183 -5.47 -1.42 10.14
CA HIS A 183 -5.92 -0.23 10.87
C HIS A 183 -6.69 -0.54 12.16
N ARG A 184 -6.81 -1.80 12.60
CA ARG A 184 -7.60 -2.17 13.79
C ARG A 184 -7.25 -1.36 15.05
N ALA A 185 -5.97 -1.07 15.28
CA ALA A 185 -5.54 -0.22 16.41
C ALA A 185 -5.94 1.25 16.22
N ASN A 186 -5.97 1.77 14.98
CA ASN A 186 -6.47 3.10 14.68
C ASN A 186 -7.98 3.16 14.86
N ILE A 187 -8.72 2.15 14.39
CA ILE A 187 -10.17 2.05 14.56
C ILE A 187 -10.53 2.04 16.06
N LYS A 188 -9.81 1.29 16.89
CA LYS A 188 -9.99 1.32 18.33
C LYS A 188 -9.78 2.73 18.91
N ARG A 189 -8.73 3.45 18.48
CA ARG A 189 -8.48 4.83 18.91
C ARG A 189 -9.53 5.82 18.36
N LEU A 190 -10.06 5.60 17.15
CA LEU A 190 -11.16 6.42 16.60
C LEU A 190 -12.43 6.28 17.43
N ILE A 191 -12.81 5.05 17.82
CA ILE A 191 -13.97 4.79 18.69
C ILE A 191 -13.79 5.47 20.05
N ASN A 192 -12.57 5.45 20.59
CA ASN A 192 -12.25 6.06 21.89
C ASN A 192 -11.95 7.57 21.79
N GLY A 193 -12.08 8.22 20.64
CA GLY A 193 -11.80 9.66 20.46
C GLY A 193 -10.31 10.05 20.59
N THR A 194 -9.38 9.11 20.56
CA THR A 194 -7.94 9.33 20.84
C THR A 194 -7.04 9.25 19.58
N GLU A 195 -7.60 9.05 18.40
CA GLU A 195 -6.84 9.02 17.15
C GLU A 195 -6.47 10.45 16.68
N LYS A 196 -5.17 10.65 16.30
CA LYS A 196 -4.61 11.95 15.90
C LYS A 196 -4.03 11.92 14.49
#